data_8e910dd8e6137fe0f854b3ef2c1de16d
#
_entry.id   8e910dd8e6137fe0f854b3ef2c1de16d
#
_cell.length_a   1.000
_cell.length_b   1.000
_cell.length_c   1.000
_cell.angle_alpha   90.00
_cell.angle_beta   90.00
_cell.angle_gamma   90.00
#
_symmetry.space_group_name_H-M   'P 1'
#
loop_
_entity.id
_entity.type
_entity.pdbx_description
1 polymer ?
#
loop_
_entity_poly.entity_id
_entity_poly.type
_entity_poly.pdbx_seq_one_letter_code
_entity_poly.pdbx_strand_id
1 'polypeptide(L)'
;MRTDIKRTALNITTYCNLKCKHCLAFIPYYDKKFIMSIEEAGKILSAYFQVVDSVEHFTVMGGEPLLNKDCAQILEEVHKYENQITGSVDFVTNGTMEIPDDIISVLAKHIDKTKVVLSNYGEKLSKKIDIIEETLKQNGIPYRVSKFYGDDLYYDGWIDFSNHDLKWKTIEERDQNAQKCVHRVGKYFVINDGELHCLSLIHISEP
;
A
#
# COMPACT_ATOMS: atom_id res chain seq x y z
N MET A 1 12.23 -13.27 -21.39
CA MET A 1 11.32 -12.08 -21.45
C MET A 1 11.45 -11.40 -20.08
N ARG A 2 11.73 -10.10 -20.01
CA ARG A 2 11.91 -9.40 -18.74
C ARG A 2 10.56 -8.97 -18.17
N THR A 3 10.34 -9.19 -16.88
CA THR A 3 9.12 -8.85 -16.15
C THR A 3 9.37 -7.63 -15.29
N ASP A 4 9.10 -6.43 -15.84
CA ASP A 4 9.25 -5.17 -15.14
C ASP A 4 7.87 -4.67 -14.69
N ILE A 5 7.72 -4.40 -13.39
CA ILE A 5 6.50 -3.95 -12.72
C ILE A 5 6.68 -2.50 -12.28
N LYS A 6 5.65 -1.67 -12.45
CA LYS A 6 5.73 -0.29 -12.00
C LYS A 6 5.48 -0.16 -10.50
N ARG A 7 4.49 -0.86 -9.99
CA ARG A 7 4.15 -0.79 -8.56
C ARG A 7 3.57 -2.09 -8.05
N THR A 8 4.04 -2.54 -6.89
CA THR A 8 3.45 -3.65 -6.15
C THR A 8 3.26 -3.24 -4.70
N ALA A 9 2.10 -3.56 -4.14
CA ALA A 9 1.82 -3.40 -2.72
C ALA A 9 1.75 -4.78 -2.05
N LEU A 10 2.32 -4.90 -0.86
CA LEU A 10 2.22 -6.06 0.02
C LEU A 10 1.32 -5.69 1.19
N ASN A 11 0.16 -6.34 1.29
CA ASN A 11 -0.71 -6.24 2.44
C ASN A 11 -0.19 -7.18 3.53
N ILE A 12 0.40 -6.62 4.60
CA ILE A 12 0.92 -7.40 5.73
C ILE A 12 -0.11 -7.68 6.81
N THR A 13 -1.29 -7.06 6.72
CA THR A 13 -2.44 -7.29 7.60
C THR A 13 -3.72 -6.72 7.03
N THR A 14 -4.84 -7.39 7.27
CA THR A 14 -6.19 -6.84 7.04
C THR A 14 -6.84 -6.28 8.31
N TYR A 15 -6.09 -6.17 9.42
CA TYR A 15 -6.57 -5.44 10.59
C TYR A 15 -6.30 -3.94 10.44
N CYS A 16 -7.27 -3.12 10.83
CA CYS A 16 -7.16 -1.67 10.85
C CYS A 16 -7.93 -1.11 12.03
N ASN A 17 -7.40 -0.08 12.65
CA ASN A 17 -8.07 0.66 13.73
C ASN A 17 -9.02 1.75 13.22
N LEU A 18 -9.09 1.97 11.89
CA LEU A 18 -10.09 2.78 11.23
C LEU A 18 -11.10 1.90 10.48
N LYS A 19 -12.31 2.46 10.27
CA LYS A 19 -13.40 1.85 9.49
C LYS A 19 -13.84 2.82 8.39
N CYS A 20 -12.93 3.16 7.49
CA CYS A 20 -13.18 4.10 6.40
C CYS A 20 -14.27 3.57 5.47
N LYS A 21 -15.33 4.37 5.26
CA LYS A 21 -16.42 4.04 4.32
C LYS A 21 -15.91 3.78 2.90
N HIS A 22 -14.89 4.51 2.49
CA HIS A 22 -14.26 4.44 1.17
C HIS A 22 -12.83 3.93 1.30
N CYS A 23 -12.66 2.78 1.95
CA CYS A 23 -11.36 2.13 2.06
C CYS A 23 -10.96 1.53 0.71
N LEU A 24 -9.85 2.01 0.12
CA LEU A 24 -9.36 1.54 -1.17
C LEU A 24 -9.03 0.03 -1.15
N ALA A 25 -8.55 -0.48 -0.02
CA ALA A 25 -8.25 -1.90 0.17
C ALA A 25 -9.45 -2.71 0.72
N PHE A 26 -10.64 -2.12 0.84
CA PHE A 26 -11.87 -2.75 1.35
C PHE A 26 -11.73 -3.46 2.70
N ILE A 27 -10.77 -3.08 3.51
CA ILE A 27 -10.45 -3.70 4.81
C ILE A 27 -11.65 -3.91 5.74
N PRO A 28 -12.63 -2.98 5.86
CA PRO A 28 -13.80 -3.19 6.71
C PRO A 28 -14.71 -4.34 6.27
N TYR A 29 -14.60 -4.78 5.02
CA TYR A 29 -15.51 -5.74 4.39
C TYR A 29 -14.91 -7.15 4.25
N TYR A 30 -13.67 -7.37 4.73
CA TYR A 30 -13.07 -8.71 4.77
C TYR A 30 -13.74 -9.56 5.86
N ASP A 31 -14.33 -10.67 5.46
CA ASP A 31 -14.92 -11.64 6.40
C ASP A 31 -13.82 -12.38 7.18
N LYS A 32 -12.76 -12.78 6.49
CA LYS A 32 -11.60 -13.45 7.08
C LYS A 32 -10.40 -12.52 7.09
N LYS A 33 -9.99 -12.09 8.28
CA LYS A 33 -8.83 -11.22 8.47
C LYS A 33 -7.57 -12.02 8.75
N PHE A 34 -6.42 -11.51 8.28
CA PHE A 34 -5.12 -12.10 8.52
C PHE A 34 -4.10 -11.08 9.07
N ILE A 35 -3.06 -11.61 9.67
CA ILE A 35 -1.81 -10.92 10.01
C ILE A 35 -0.69 -11.79 9.46
N MET A 36 0.11 -11.24 8.55
CA MET A 36 1.24 -11.93 7.93
C MET A 36 2.39 -12.09 8.93
N SER A 37 2.90 -13.29 9.08
CA SER A 37 4.13 -13.54 9.82
C SER A 37 5.37 -13.24 8.96
N ILE A 38 6.53 -13.06 9.61
CA ILE A 38 7.80 -12.89 8.91
C ILE A 38 8.15 -14.10 8.03
N GLU A 39 7.80 -15.32 8.45
CA GLU A 39 8.04 -16.52 7.66
C GLU A 39 7.20 -16.54 6.37
N GLU A 40 5.93 -16.19 6.45
CA GLU A 40 5.05 -16.05 5.30
C GLU A 40 5.54 -14.93 4.35
N ALA A 41 5.92 -13.77 4.90
CA ALA A 41 6.49 -12.68 4.12
C ALA A 41 7.73 -13.11 3.35
N GLY A 42 8.66 -13.83 3.98
CA GLY A 42 9.87 -14.34 3.33
C GLY A 42 9.57 -15.29 2.18
N LYS A 43 8.61 -16.21 2.35
CA LYS A 43 8.16 -17.14 1.27
C LYS A 43 7.55 -16.40 0.10
N ILE A 44 6.66 -15.43 0.38
CA ILE A 44 5.96 -14.63 -0.63
C ILE A 44 6.94 -13.77 -1.40
N LEU A 45 7.83 -13.05 -0.72
CA LEU A 45 8.83 -12.18 -1.34
C LEU A 45 9.80 -12.98 -2.20
N SER A 46 10.28 -14.14 -1.70
CA SER A 46 11.14 -15.03 -2.47
C SER A 46 10.46 -15.50 -3.76
N ALA A 47 9.20 -15.95 -3.69
CA ALA A 47 8.45 -16.39 -4.85
C ALA A 47 8.19 -15.23 -5.84
N TYR A 48 7.84 -14.04 -5.33
CA TYR A 48 7.59 -12.86 -6.15
C TYR A 48 8.85 -12.42 -6.92
N PHE A 49 9.98 -12.26 -6.24
CA PHE A 49 11.23 -11.80 -6.86
C PHE A 49 11.98 -12.86 -7.68
N GLN A 50 11.52 -14.11 -7.67
CA GLN A 50 11.97 -15.13 -8.63
C GLN A 50 11.37 -14.91 -10.03
N VAL A 51 10.18 -14.34 -10.13
CA VAL A 51 9.45 -14.16 -11.40
C VAL A 51 9.40 -12.69 -11.87
N VAL A 52 9.68 -11.74 -10.99
CA VAL A 52 9.71 -10.31 -11.28
C VAL A 52 11.16 -9.85 -11.30
N ASP A 53 11.63 -9.38 -12.46
CA ASP A 53 13.01 -8.89 -12.62
C ASP A 53 13.23 -7.53 -11.95
N SER A 54 12.23 -6.64 -12.02
CA SER A 54 12.27 -5.36 -11.31
C SER A 54 10.89 -4.82 -10.97
N VAL A 55 10.83 -4.05 -9.90
CA VAL A 55 9.68 -3.22 -9.53
C VAL A 55 10.16 -1.80 -9.23
N GLU A 56 9.45 -0.79 -9.75
CA GLU A 56 9.82 0.61 -9.50
C GLU A 56 9.51 1.01 -8.04
N HIS A 57 8.29 0.78 -7.57
CA HIS A 57 7.87 1.07 -6.20
C HIS A 57 7.30 -0.17 -5.54
N PHE A 58 7.86 -0.56 -4.41
CA PHE A 58 7.32 -1.65 -3.59
C PHE A 58 6.72 -1.08 -2.31
N THR A 59 5.43 -1.26 -2.11
CA THR A 59 4.71 -0.64 -0.99
C THR A 59 4.41 -1.68 0.09
N VAL A 60 4.83 -1.43 1.32
CA VAL A 60 4.40 -2.19 2.50
C VAL A 60 3.22 -1.45 3.12
N MET A 61 2.08 -2.12 3.14
CA MET A 61 0.82 -1.56 3.63
C MET A 61 -0.09 -2.65 4.23
N GLY A 62 -1.36 -2.31 4.39
CA GLY A 62 -2.37 -3.26 4.88
C GLY A 62 -3.64 -2.51 5.24
N GLY A 63 -4.33 -2.96 6.26
CA GLY A 63 -5.28 -2.13 7.00
C GLY A 63 -4.54 -1.00 7.70
N GLU A 64 -3.86 -1.33 8.81
CA GLU A 64 -2.83 -0.50 9.41
C GLU A 64 -1.62 -1.38 9.73
N PRO A 65 -0.49 -1.22 9.02
CA PRO A 65 0.66 -2.11 9.17
C PRO A 65 1.28 -2.07 10.56
N LEU A 66 1.15 -0.98 11.31
CA LEU A 66 1.62 -0.87 12.70
C LEU A 66 0.89 -1.81 13.67
N LEU A 67 -0.22 -2.44 13.25
CA LEU A 67 -0.89 -3.49 14.03
C LEU A 67 -0.25 -4.87 13.84
N ASN A 68 0.67 -5.01 12.89
CA ASN A 68 1.43 -6.24 12.71
C ASN A 68 2.74 -6.15 13.52
N LYS A 69 2.89 -7.01 14.51
CA LYS A 69 4.07 -7.05 15.39
C LYS A 69 5.38 -7.39 14.65
N ASP A 70 5.29 -8.06 13.51
CA ASP A 70 6.44 -8.44 12.69
C ASP A 70 6.76 -7.39 11.60
N CYS A 71 6.14 -6.20 11.67
CA CYS A 71 6.23 -5.15 10.65
C CYS A 71 7.68 -4.73 10.37
N ALA A 72 8.48 -4.50 11.42
CA ALA A 72 9.90 -4.12 11.27
C ALA A 72 10.70 -5.22 10.55
N GLN A 73 10.50 -6.48 10.95
CA GLN A 73 11.18 -7.62 10.34
C GLN A 73 10.74 -7.82 8.89
N ILE A 74 9.45 -7.61 8.57
CA ILE A 74 8.93 -7.70 7.20
C ILE A 74 9.54 -6.58 6.33
N LEU A 75 9.69 -5.36 6.84
CA LEU A 75 10.38 -4.28 6.14
C LEU A 75 11.84 -4.66 5.83
N GLU A 76 12.56 -5.21 6.81
CA GLU A 76 13.94 -5.71 6.57
C GLU A 76 13.97 -6.83 5.52
N GLU A 77 12.98 -7.73 5.52
CA GLU A 77 12.89 -8.79 4.53
C GLU A 77 12.68 -8.24 3.12
N VAL A 78 11.85 -7.19 2.95
CA VAL A 78 11.66 -6.49 1.67
C VAL A 78 12.97 -5.87 1.18
N HIS A 79 13.75 -5.26 2.07
CA HIS A 79 15.02 -4.61 1.71
C HIS A 79 16.12 -5.59 1.24
N LYS A 80 16.00 -6.89 1.49
CA LYS A 80 16.89 -7.88 0.87
C LYS A 80 16.81 -7.89 -0.66
N TYR A 81 15.71 -7.38 -1.22
CA TYR A 81 15.45 -7.30 -2.66
C TYR A 81 15.62 -5.90 -3.23
N GLU A 82 16.25 -4.97 -2.52
CA GLU A 82 16.41 -3.56 -2.94
C GLU A 82 17.11 -3.39 -4.30
N ASN A 83 17.95 -4.35 -4.72
CA ASN A 83 18.56 -4.36 -6.04
C ASN A 83 17.55 -4.58 -7.19
N GLN A 84 16.41 -5.21 -6.91
CA GLN A 84 15.30 -5.40 -7.84
C GLN A 84 14.23 -4.31 -7.68
N ILE A 85 14.31 -3.48 -6.63
CA ILE A 85 13.44 -2.32 -6.41
C ILE A 85 14.17 -1.08 -6.94
N THR A 86 13.78 -0.61 -8.12
CA THR A 86 14.52 0.44 -8.85
C THR A 86 14.23 1.85 -8.31
N GLY A 87 13.09 2.09 -7.72
CA GLY A 87 12.69 3.34 -7.07
C GLY A 87 12.75 3.25 -5.54
N SER A 88 11.59 3.11 -4.89
CA SER A 88 11.47 3.15 -3.43
C SER A 88 10.70 1.97 -2.84
N VAL A 89 11.02 1.66 -1.57
CA VAL A 89 10.15 0.92 -0.65
C VAL A 89 9.28 1.93 0.09
N ASP A 90 7.98 1.94 -0.20
CA ASP A 90 7.03 2.87 0.40
C ASP A 90 6.38 2.20 1.62
N PHE A 91 6.46 2.82 2.80
CA PHE A 91 5.76 2.39 4.01
C PHE A 91 4.55 3.28 4.25
N VAL A 92 3.34 2.72 4.29
CA VAL A 92 2.08 3.49 4.37
C VAL A 92 1.42 3.28 5.71
N THR A 93 1.14 4.38 6.44
CA THR A 93 0.37 4.35 7.71
C THR A 93 -0.72 5.42 7.73
N ASN A 94 -1.76 5.19 8.50
CA ASN A 94 -2.91 6.09 8.65
C ASN A 94 -2.70 7.20 9.69
N GLY A 95 -1.54 7.26 10.35
CA GLY A 95 -1.17 8.31 11.30
C GLY A 95 -1.96 8.29 12.61
N THR A 96 -2.62 7.19 12.95
CA THR A 96 -3.36 7.05 14.22
C THR A 96 -2.46 6.64 15.37
N MET A 97 -1.31 6.04 15.09
CA MET A 97 -0.33 5.51 16.03
C MET A 97 1.05 6.06 15.71
N GLU A 98 1.88 6.23 16.72
CA GLU A 98 3.31 6.55 16.53
C GLU A 98 4.03 5.38 15.87
N ILE A 99 5.05 5.66 15.07
CA ILE A 99 5.87 4.62 14.47
C ILE A 99 6.88 4.13 15.52
N PRO A 100 6.89 2.85 15.88
CA PRO A 100 7.83 2.28 16.85
C PRO A 100 9.31 2.44 16.46
N ASP A 101 10.19 2.51 17.44
CA ASP A 101 11.63 2.76 17.24
C ASP A 101 12.33 1.69 16.40
N ASP A 102 11.88 0.44 16.46
CA ASP A 102 12.40 -0.66 15.66
C ASP A 102 12.09 -0.45 14.17
N ILE A 103 10.89 0.02 13.84
CA ILE A 103 10.51 0.39 12.48
C ILE A 103 11.30 1.63 12.03
N ILE A 104 11.42 2.67 12.86
CA ILE A 104 12.24 3.86 12.56
C ILE A 104 13.68 3.45 12.27
N SER A 105 14.23 2.51 13.03
CA SER A 105 15.60 2.02 12.84
C SER A 105 15.78 1.34 11.48
N VAL A 106 14.82 0.54 11.03
CA VAL A 106 14.84 -0.08 9.69
C VAL A 106 14.73 0.97 8.59
N LEU A 107 13.78 1.90 8.72
CA LEU A 107 13.58 2.96 7.73
C LEU A 107 14.82 3.86 7.59
N ALA A 108 15.48 4.19 8.70
CA ALA A 108 16.71 5.00 8.72
C ALA A 108 17.90 4.24 8.14
N LYS A 109 18.01 2.93 8.41
CA LYS A 109 19.07 2.07 7.87
C LYS A 109 19.03 2.01 6.34
N HIS A 110 17.85 2.04 5.73
CA HIS A 110 17.61 1.94 4.30
C HIS A 110 17.12 3.26 3.69
N ILE A 111 17.61 4.39 4.20
CA ILE A 111 17.09 5.74 3.91
C ILE A 111 17.07 6.09 2.42
N ASP A 112 18.05 5.62 1.64
CA ASP A 112 18.17 5.90 0.21
C ASP A 112 17.07 5.20 -0.64
N LYS A 113 16.43 4.19 -0.08
CA LYS A 113 15.39 3.39 -0.74
C LYS A 113 14.03 3.54 -0.08
N THR A 114 13.96 4.12 1.10
CA THR A 114 12.73 4.20 1.91
C THR A 114 11.97 5.49 1.67
N LYS A 115 10.64 5.41 1.71
CA LYS A 115 9.75 6.56 1.77
C LYS A 115 8.53 6.25 2.61
N VAL A 116 8.23 7.09 3.59
CA VAL A 116 7.01 6.98 4.40
C VAL A 116 5.88 7.77 3.75
N VAL A 117 4.70 7.16 3.67
CA VAL A 117 3.48 7.79 3.18
C VAL A 117 2.48 7.87 4.32
N LEU A 118 2.22 9.09 4.78
CA LEU A 118 1.27 9.37 5.85
C LEU A 118 -0.10 9.69 5.25
N SER A 119 -1.08 8.83 5.53
CA SER A 119 -2.47 9.07 5.16
C SER A 119 -3.15 9.87 6.26
N ASN A 120 -3.30 11.19 6.06
CA ASN A 120 -3.87 12.10 7.05
C ASN A 120 -5.39 12.23 6.85
N TYR A 121 -6.15 11.72 7.79
CA TYR A 121 -7.62 11.78 7.83
C TYR A 121 -8.14 12.88 8.79
N GLY A 122 -7.30 13.85 9.14
CA GLY A 122 -7.61 14.96 10.02
C GLY A 122 -7.34 14.68 11.50
N GLU A 123 -7.31 15.75 12.30
CA GLU A 123 -6.91 15.76 13.71
C GLU A 123 -7.69 14.78 14.60
N LYS A 124 -8.95 14.53 14.26
CA LYS A 124 -9.81 13.60 15.04
C LYS A 124 -9.42 12.13 14.87
N LEU A 125 -8.89 11.77 13.70
CA LEU A 125 -8.56 10.39 13.35
C LEU A 125 -7.04 10.17 13.36
N SER A 126 -6.30 10.89 12.54
CA SER A 126 -4.84 10.76 12.39
C SER A 126 -4.12 11.63 13.45
N LYS A 127 -4.31 11.31 14.73
CA LYS A 127 -3.89 12.13 15.86
C LYS A 127 -2.37 12.22 16.06
N LYS A 128 -1.60 11.38 15.38
CA LYS A 128 -0.15 11.25 15.58
C LYS A 128 0.66 11.82 14.42
N ILE A 129 0.02 12.44 13.42
CA ILE A 129 0.71 12.95 12.23
C ILE A 129 1.87 13.88 12.60
N ASP A 130 1.63 14.88 13.46
CA ASP A 130 2.66 15.87 13.81
C ASP A 130 3.86 15.24 14.51
N ILE A 131 3.61 14.29 15.44
CA ILE A 131 4.66 13.55 16.15
C ILE A 131 5.44 12.67 15.17
N ILE A 132 4.75 11.99 14.25
CA ILE A 132 5.38 11.15 13.24
C ILE A 132 6.25 12.00 12.32
N GLU A 133 5.75 13.13 11.83
CA GLU A 133 6.52 14.05 10.98
C GLU A 133 7.79 14.54 11.67
N GLU A 134 7.69 14.92 12.95
CA GLU A 134 8.83 15.34 13.75
C GLU A 134 9.87 14.20 13.88
N THR A 135 9.42 12.99 14.21
CA THR A 135 10.29 11.80 14.32
C THR A 135 10.98 11.51 12.99
N LEU A 136 10.25 11.54 11.86
CA LEU A 136 10.81 11.28 10.53
C LEU A 136 11.83 12.35 10.14
N LYS A 137 11.57 13.64 10.43
CA LYS A 137 12.51 14.75 10.20
C LYS A 137 13.78 14.59 11.00
N GLN A 138 13.67 14.28 12.30
CA GLN A 138 14.82 14.09 13.18
C GLN A 138 15.73 12.94 12.72
N ASN A 139 15.15 11.91 12.10
CA ASN A 139 15.91 10.77 11.56
C ASN A 139 16.27 10.93 10.07
N GLY A 140 15.92 12.05 9.43
CA GLY A 140 16.20 12.32 8.02
C GLY A 140 15.42 11.43 7.04
N ILE A 141 14.38 10.72 7.50
CA ILE A 141 13.63 9.75 6.70
C ILE A 141 12.70 10.48 5.72
N PRO A 142 12.79 10.21 4.40
CA PRO A 142 11.91 10.81 3.40
C PRO A 142 10.44 10.43 3.63
N TYR A 143 9.55 11.41 3.57
CA TYR A 143 8.11 11.15 3.72
C TYR A 143 7.27 12.09 2.86
N ARG A 144 6.00 11.72 2.69
CA ARG A 144 4.95 12.60 2.18
C ARG A 144 3.68 12.45 3.01
N VAL A 145 2.92 13.52 3.11
CA VAL A 145 1.58 13.52 3.72
C VAL A 145 0.53 13.62 2.62
N SER A 146 -0.39 12.68 2.59
CA SER A 146 -1.57 12.71 1.72
C SER A 146 -2.79 13.10 2.55
N LYS A 147 -3.41 14.23 2.24
CA LYS A 147 -4.53 14.79 3.00
C LYS A 147 -5.85 14.22 2.48
N PHE A 148 -6.60 13.53 3.33
CA PHE A 148 -7.87 12.89 2.99
C PHE A 148 -9.05 13.48 3.77
N TYR A 149 -9.07 14.79 4.00
CA TYR A 149 -10.14 15.52 4.69
C TYR A 149 -10.22 16.96 4.19
N GLY A 150 -11.38 17.62 4.44
CA GLY A 150 -11.60 19.00 4.02
C GLY A 150 -11.92 19.14 2.52
N ASP A 151 -12.04 20.39 2.06
CA ASP A 151 -12.44 20.70 0.69
C ASP A 151 -11.31 20.51 -0.33
N ASP A 152 -10.06 20.51 0.14
CA ASP A 152 -8.83 20.33 -0.63
C ASP A 152 -8.19 18.95 -0.44
N LEU A 153 -9.01 17.94 -0.19
CA LEU A 153 -8.51 16.58 0.02
C LEU A 153 -7.81 16.03 -1.23
N TYR A 154 -6.83 15.17 -0.97
CA TYR A 154 -6.08 14.50 -2.03
C TYR A 154 -6.97 13.49 -2.77
N TYR A 155 -7.02 13.62 -4.09
CA TYR A 155 -7.61 12.64 -4.99
C TYR A 155 -6.54 12.07 -5.91
N ASP A 156 -6.36 10.76 -5.92
CA ASP A 156 -5.47 10.08 -6.86
C ASP A 156 -6.19 9.70 -8.17
N GLY A 157 -7.07 10.57 -8.61
CA GLY A 157 -7.61 10.56 -9.96
C GLY A 157 -8.82 9.67 -10.25
N TRP A 158 -9.26 8.81 -9.29
CA TRP A 158 -10.47 8.03 -9.52
C TRP A 158 -11.10 7.56 -8.21
N ILE A 159 -12.28 8.04 -7.92
CA ILE A 159 -13.14 7.47 -6.90
C ILE A 159 -14.57 7.56 -7.42
N ASP A 160 -15.12 6.45 -7.86
CA ASP A 160 -16.53 6.31 -8.08
C ASP A 160 -17.07 5.20 -7.19
N PHE A 161 -17.53 5.58 -6.02
CA PHE A 161 -18.17 4.67 -5.05
C PHE A 161 -19.69 4.73 -5.12
N SER A 162 -20.26 5.50 -6.04
CA SER A 162 -21.67 5.89 -5.92
C SER A 162 -22.64 4.98 -6.65
N ASN A 163 -22.34 4.52 -7.82
CA ASN A 163 -23.27 3.71 -8.61
C ASN A 163 -22.51 2.81 -9.57
N HIS A 164 -22.70 1.51 -9.44
CA HIS A 164 -22.14 0.51 -10.32
C HIS A 164 -22.95 0.28 -11.60
N ASP A 165 -23.89 1.17 -11.93
CA ASP A 165 -24.60 1.11 -13.21
C ASP A 165 -23.61 1.22 -14.36
N LEU A 166 -23.86 0.44 -15.43
CA LEU A 166 -23.06 0.46 -16.64
C LEU A 166 -23.08 1.87 -17.26
N LYS A 167 -21.99 2.61 -17.08
CA LYS A 167 -21.82 3.99 -17.57
C LYS A 167 -21.50 4.07 -19.07
N TRP A 168 -21.09 2.95 -19.64
CA TRP A 168 -20.65 2.87 -21.02
C TRP A 168 -21.74 2.29 -21.90
N LYS A 169 -22.15 3.05 -22.90
CA LYS A 169 -23.28 2.67 -23.78
C LYS A 169 -22.85 1.71 -24.89
N THR A 170 -21.57 1.72 -25.29
CA THR A 170 -21.05 0.88 -26.34
C THR A 170 -19.81 0.09 -25.89
N ILE A 171 -19.51 -1.00 -26.64
CA ILE A 171 -18.30 -1.81 -26.42
C ILE A 171 -17.05 -0.98 -26.69
N GLU A 172 -17.08 -0.12 -27.71
CA GLU A 172 -15.98 0.75 -28.10
C GLU A 172 -15.63 1.77 -27.00
N GLU A 173 -16.65 2.40 -26.37
CA GLU A 173 -16.44 3.32 -25.25
C GLU A 173 -15.82 2.59 -24.05
N ARG A 174 -16.29 1.38 -23.75
CA ARG A 174 -15.76 0.54 -22.67
C ARG A 174 -14.29 0.19 -22.96
N ASP A 175 -13.97 -0.25 -24.15
CA ASP A 175 -12.62 -0.68 -24.51
C ASP A 175 -11.63 0.51 -24.55
N GLN A 176 -12.05 1.68 -25.02
CA GLN A 176 -11.27 2.92 -24.96
C GLN A 176 -10.96 3.33 -23.51
N ASN A 177 -11.93 3.19 -22.60
CA ASN A 177 -11.72 3.50 -21.18
C ASN A 177 -10.88 2.42 -20.46
N ALA A 178 -11.05 1.15 -20.80
CA ALA A 178 -10.20 0.08 -20.33
C ALA A 178 -8.73 0.28 -20.72
N GLN A 179 -8.45 0.84 -21.91
CA GLN A 179 -7.10 1.17 -22.34
C GLN A 179 -6.46 2.30 -21.53
N LYS A 180 -7.26 3.20 -20.95
CA LYS A 180 -6.79 4.30 -20.07
C LYS A 180 -6.67 3.86 -18.61
N CYS A 181 -7.06 2.65 -18.26
CA CYS A 181 -7.05 2.17 -16.90
C CYS A 181 -5.62 2.17 -16.32
N VAL A 182 -5.40 2.93 -15.25
CA VAL A 182 -4.12 3.07 -14.55
C VAL A 182 -3.53 1.72 -14.14
N HIS A 183 -4.38 0.78 -13.73
CA HIS A 183 -3.94 -0.55 -13.32
C HIS A 183 -3.44 -1.39 -14.49
N ARG A 184 -4.09 -1.30 -15.64
CA ARG A 184 -3.65 -1.99 -16.87
C ARG A 184 -2.38 -1.38 -17.45
N VAL A 185 -2.35 -0.06 -17.56
CA VAL A 185 -1.23 0.69 -18.15
C VAL A 185 -0.08 0.82 -17.15
N GLY A 186 -0.41 1.02 -15.87
CA GLY A 186 0.55 1.25 -14.79
C GLY A 186 1.17 -0.02 -14.22
N LYS A 187 0.73 -1.22 -14.61
CA LYS A 187 1.21 -2.49 -14.05
C LYS A 187 1.25 -2.44 -12.50
N TYR A 188 0.12 -2.10 -11.89
CA TYR A 188 -0.03 -2.04 -10.44
C TYR A 188 -0.62 -3.35 -9.93
N PHE A 189 0.05 -3.97 -8.97
CA PHE A 189 -0.37 -5.23 -8.35
C PHE A 189 -0.45 -5.11 -6.84
N VAL A 190 -1.26 -5.97 -6.23
CA VAL A 190 -1.33 -6.12 -4.78
C VAL A 190 -1.12 -7.57 -4.43
N ILE A 191 -0.23 -7.83 -3.49
CA ILE A 191 -0.07 -9.14 -2.86
C ILE A 191 -0.92 -9.14 -1.59
N ASN A 192 -1.92 -10.01 -1.54
CA ASN A 192 -2.85 -10.13 -0.44
C ASN A 192 -3.02 -11.60 -0.07
N ASP A 193 -2.73 -11.97 1.18
CA ASP A 193 -2.76 -13.35 1.69
C ASP A 193 -1.99 -14.35 0.79
N GLY A 194 -0.85 -13.93 0.23
CA GLY A 194 0.01 -14.74 -0.64
C GLY A 194 -0.41 -14.79 -2.10
N GLU A 195 -1.50 -14.17 -2.49
CA GLU A 195 -1.99 -14.11 -3.87
C GLU A 195 -1.69 -12.75 -4.52
N LEU A 196 -1.32 -12.76 -5.82
CA LEU A 196 -1.03 -11.55 -6.59
C LEU A 196 -2.27 -11.12 -7.38
N HIS A 197 -2.77 -9.92 -7.12
CA HIS A 197 -3.97 -9.37 -7.75
C HIS A 197 -3.67 -8.12 -8.54
N CYS A 198 -4.35 -7.95 -9.68
CA CYS A 198 -4.30 -6.71 -10.48
C CYS A 198 -5.01 -5.54 -9.77
N LEU A 199 -5.92 -5.83 -8.83
CA LEU A 199 -6.68 -4.87 -8.02
C LEU A 199 -6.94 -5.50 -6.65
N SER A 200 -6.83 -4.72 -5.59
CA SER A 200 -7.22 -5.16 -4.24
C SER A 200 -8.72 -5.48 -4.09
N LEU A 201 -9.51 -5.15 -5.12
CA LEU A 201 -10.98 -5.24 -5.13
C LEU A 201 -11.53 -6.56 -5.66
N ILE A 202 -10.72 -7.41 -6.29
CA ILE A 202 -11.22 -8.62 -6.99
C ILE A 202 -11.83 -9.64 -6.04
N HIS A 203 -11.36 -9.70 -4.79
CA HIS A 203 -11.87 -10.65 -3.80
C HIS A 203 -13.29 -10.40 -3.30
N ILE A 204 -13.87 -9.23 -3.56
CA ILE A 204 -15.18 -8.84 -3.04
C ILE A 204 -16.28 -9.04 -4.08
N SER A 205 -15.91 -9.23 -5.34
CA SER A 205 -16.85 -9.34 -6.46
C SER A 205 -17.16 -10.77 -6.91
N GLU A 206 -16.52 -11.78 -6.32
CA GLU A 206 -16.92 -13.17 -6.57
C GLU A 206 -17.87 -13.66 -5.49
N PRO A 207 -19.05 -14.14 -5.85
CA PRO A 207 -20.06 -14.67 -4.92
C PRO A 207 -19.63 -16.00 -4.31
#